data_92432aa24824535bda6103c9e8ba10d4
#
_entry.id   92432aa24824535bda6103c9e8ba10d4
#
_cell.length_a   1.000
_cell.length_b   1.000
_cell.length_c   1.000
_cell.angle_alpha   90.00
_cell.angle_beta   90.00
_cell.angle_gamma   90.00
#
_symmetry.space_group_name_H-M   'P 1'
#
loop_
_entity.id
_entity.type
_entity.pdbx_description
1 polymer ?
#
loop_
_entity_poly.entity_id
_entity_poly.type
_entity_poly.pdbx_seq_one_letter_code
_entity_poly.pdbx_strand_id
1 'polypeptide(L)'
;QFYLYDILRYMEKRMQADDTLLVCDADCLCMRPLEQLFSDTRKHGSALYDASDRPDLSVNGITLKEMTDIYNDCYGEAKNPEIKEELVHYYGGEFISLRGDVVAQINEAYPALWNYNLERFAANRPKLNEEAHFLSVVATKLHIHNNIANQYVKRLWTYPKYNTVEKGDEQLAVWHLPYEKKRGLYLLYKHFVNHPAFD
;
A
#
# COMPACT_ATOMS: atom_id res chain seq x y z
N GLN A 1 12.41 2.26 6.53
CA GLN A 1 11.15 1.80 7.15
C GLN A 1 10.74 0.49 6.47
N PHE A 2 10.87 -0.65 7.19
CA PHE A 2 10.58 -1.98 6.63
C PHE A 2 9.81 -2.86 7.64
N TYR A 3 9.09 -2.24 8.58
CA TYR A 3 8.36 -2.94 9.63
C TYR A 3 7.11 -3.69 9.12
N LEU A 4 6.59 -3.35 7.94
CA LEU A 4 5.42 -4.02 7.35
C LEU A 4 5.64 -5.54 7.27
N TYR A 5 6.81 -5.98 6.81
CA TYR A 5 7.09 -7.40 6.66
C TYR A 5 7.24 -8.13 8.00
N ASP A 6 7.72 -7.45 9.03
CA ASP A 6 7.72 -8.02 10.38
C ASP A 6 6.29 -8.21 10.89
N ILE A 7 5.39 -7.28 10.59
CA ILE A 7 3.96 -7.41 10.88
C ILE A 7 3.37 -8.61 10.11
N LEU A 8 3.61 -8.71 8.81
CA LEU A 8 3.09 -9.81 7.99
C LEU A 8 3.60 -11.17 8.48
N ARG A 9 4.89 -11.31 8.80
CA ARG A 9 5.48 -12.54 9.37
C ARG A 9 4.91 -12.90 10.74
N TYR A 10 4.61 -11.90 11.55
CA TYR A 10 3.96 -12.10 12.84
C TYR A 10 2.52 -12.57 12.70
N MET A 11 1.78 -11.96 11.75
CA MET A 11 0.38 -12.26 11.52
C MET A 11 0.15 -13.59 10.83
N GLU A 12 1.01 -13.98 9.88
CA GLU A 12 0.94 -15.30 9.20
C GLU A 12 0.79 -16.46 10.19
N LYS A 13 1.51 -16.41 11.32
CA LYS A 13 1.46 -17.45 12.35
C LYS A 13 0.16 -17.47 13.17
N ARG A 14 -0.73 -16.51 12.96
CA ARG A 14 -1.93 -16.27 13.78
C ARG A 14 -3.22 -16.23 12.97
N MET A 15 -3.10 -16.14 11.66
CA MET A 15 -4.24 -16.06 10.74
C MET A 15 -4.54 -17.42 10.12
N GLN A 16 -5.82 -17.64 9.86
CA GLN A 16 -6.26 -18.69 8.94
C GLN A 16 -6.19 -18.15 7.50
N ALA A 17 -6.23 -19.05 6.50
CA ALA A 17 -6.15 -18.68 5.10
C ALA A 17 -7.20 -17.65 4.66
N ASP A 18 -8.43 -17.74 5.21
CA ASP A 18 -9.55 -16.86 4.87
C ASP A 18 -9.69 -15.63 5.77
N ASP A 19 -8.85 -15.48 6.79
CA ASP A 19 -8.83 -14.30 7.62
C ASP A 19 -8.42 -13.08 6.80
N THR A 20 -8.84 -11.89 7.24
CA THR A 20 -8.48 -10.63 6.60
C THR A 20 -7.66 -9.78 7.55
N LEU A 21 -6.50 -9.34 7.10
CA LEU A 21 -5.64 -8.38 7.78
C LEU A 21 -5.80 -7.01 7.13
N LEU A 22 -6.05 -5.98 7.93
CA LEU A 22 -5.93 -4.59 7.53
C LEU A 22 -4.73 -3.97 8.25
N VAL A 23 -3.79 -3.43 7.50
CA VAL A 23 -2.69 -2.59 7.98
C VAL A 23 -2.94 -1.19 7.48
N CYS A 24 -2.95 -0.21 8.37
CA CYS A 24 -3.09 1.18 8.00
C CYS A 24 -2.22 2.10 8.89
N ASP A 25 -1.85 3.23 8.34
CA ASP A 25 -1.12 4.26 9.07
C ASP A 25 -1.97 4.86 10.20
N ALA A 26 -1.30 5.33 11.25
CA ALA A 26 -1.95 5.92 12.43
C ALA A 26 -2.68 7.25 12.15
N ASP A 27 -2.53 7.81 10.96
CA ASP A 27 -3.25 8.98 10.47
C ASP A 27 -4.40 8.63 9.50
N CYS A 28 -4.78 7.36 9.44
CA CYS A 28 -6.03 6.90 8.85
C CYS A 28 -7.17 7.00 9.85
N LEU A 29 -8.29 7.58 9.44
CA LEU A 29 -9.50 7.74 10.22
C LEU A 29 -10.64 6.95 9.59
N CYS A 30 -11.18 5.94 10.30
CA CYS A 30 -12.34 5.18 9.85
C CYS A 30 -13.61 6.03 10.05
N MET A 31 -14.28 6.37 8.96
CA MET A 31 -15.49 7.18 8.92
C MET A 31 -16.74 6.33 8.73
N ARG A 32 -16.61 5.13 8.22
CA ARG A 32 -17.71 4.21 7.90
C ARG A 32 -17.31 2.76 8.18
N PRO A 33 -18.28 1.84 8.30
CA PRO A 33 -18.03 0.41 8.42
C PRO A 33 -17.16 -0.15 7.27
N LEU A 34 -16.34 -1.16 7.57
CA LEU A 34 -15.36 -1.75 6.64
C LEU A 34 -15.75 -3.13 6.12
N GLU A 35 -16.97 -3.60 6.40
CA GLU A 35 -17.43 -4.95 6.04
C GLU A 35 -17.31 -5.23 4.54
N GLN A 36 -17.64 -4.23 3.71
CA GLN A 36 -17.53 -4.38 2.25
C GLN A 36 -16.06 -4.48 1.82
N LEU A 37 -15.17 -3.69 2.38
CA LEU A 37 -13.72 -3.82 2.15
C LEU A 37 -13.24 -5.24 2.46
N PHE A 38 -13.61 -5.78 3.64
CA PHE A 38 -13.21 -7.13 4.03
C PHE A 38 -13.83 -8.21 3.14
N SER A 39 -15.07 -8.00 2.68
CA SER A 39 -15.71 -8.87 1.69
C SER A 39 -14.92 -8.89 0.37
N ASP A 40 -14.56 -7.71 -0.13
CA ASP A 40 -13.79 -7.59 -1.38
C ASP A 40 -12.37 -8.14 -1.22
N THR A 41 -11.73 -7.93 -0.08
CA THR A 41 -10.42 -8.51 0.22
C THR A 41 -10.48 -10.04 0.22
N ARG A 42 -11.49 -10.65 0.85
CA ARG A 42 -11.68 -12.12 0.81
C ARG A 42 -11.88 -12.62 -0.61
N LYS A 43 -12.69 -11.93 -1.40
CA LYS A 43 -12.99 -12.32 -2.79
C LYS A 43 -11.77 -12.24 -3.70
N HIS A 44 -10.97 -11.19 -3.58
CA HIS A 44 -9.88 -10.87 -4.51
C HIS A 44 -8.48 -11.21 -3.96
N GLY A 45 -8.36 -11.60 -2.69
CA GLY A 45 -7.11 -11.90 -2.01
C GLY A 45 -6.43 -10.65 -1.42
N SER A 46 -6.65 -9.49 -2.03
CA SER A 46 -6.08 -8.21 -1.59
C SER A 46 -7.00 -7.04 -1.92
N ALA A 47 -6.84 -5.93 -1.21
CA ALA A 47 -7.30 -4.62 -1.61
C ALA A 47 -6.15 -3.63 -1.31
N LEU A 48 -5.52 -3.14 -2.38
CA LEU A 48 -4.35 -2.27 -2.32
C LEU A 48 -4.74 -0.85 -2.73
N TYR A 49 -4.12 0.14 -2.08
CA TYR A 49 -4.28 1.54 -2.42
C TYR A 49 -3.26 1.91 -3.51
N ASP A 50 -3.74 2.00 -4.75
CA ASP A 50 -2.92 2.43 -5.88
C ASP A 50 -2.73 3.96 -5.81
N ALA A 51 -1.50 4.36 -5.54
CA ALA A 51 -1.06 5.74 -5.49
C ALA A 51 -0.12 6.07 -6.67
N SER A 52 -0.19 5.29 -7.75
CA SER A 52 0.58 5.52 -8.97
C SER A 52 0.26 6.89 -9.55
N ASP A 53 1.30 7.58 -9.97
CA ASP A 53 1.24 8.82 -10.73
C ASP A 53 1.97 8.58 -12.07
N ARG A 54 2.50 9.62 -12.68
CA ARG A 54 3.24 9.49 -13.94
C ARG A 54 4.47 8.59 -13.79
N PRO A 55 4.76 7.75 -14.80
CA PRO A 55 5.86 6.77 -14.74
C PRO A 55 7.25 7.34 -14.50
N ASP A 56 7.47 8.58 -14.91
CA ASP A 56 8.74 9.33 -14.79
C ASP A 56 8.88 10.10 -13.47
N LEU A 57 7.80 10.19 -12.67
CA LEU A 57 7.86 10.83 -11.37
C LEU A 57 8.55 9.92 -10.36
N SER A 58 9.53 10.49 -9.67
CA SER A 58 10.20 9.79 -8.57
C SER A 58 9.33 9.82 -7.32
N VAL A 59 9.04 8.63 -6.79
CA VAL A 59 8.42 8.44 -5.47
C VAL A 59 9.50 7.94 -4.51
N ASN A 60 9.80 8.74 -3.51
CA ASN A 60 10.82 8.41 -2.49
C ASN A 60 12.16 7.95 -3.08
N GLY A 61 12.60 8.61 -4.18
CA GLY A 61 13.91 8.43 -4.78
C GLY A 61 14.01 7.33 -5.84
N ILE A 62 12.88 6.79 -6.32
CA ILE A 62 12.83 5.81 -7.42
C ILE A 62 11.58 6.03 -8.27
N THR A 63 11.68 5.80 -9.56
CA THR A 63 10.56 5.90 -10.52
C THR A 63 9.87 4.56 -10.70
N LEU A 64 8.64 4.56 -11.26
CA LEU A 64 7.94 3.32 -11.62
C LEU A 64 8.73 2.49 -12.63
N LYS A 65 9.42 3.16 -13.56
CA LYS A 65 10.29 2.48 -14.53
C LYS A 65 11.45 1.76 -13.85
N GLU A 66 12.14 2.40 -12.92
CA GLU A 66 13.23 1.77 -12.16
C GLU A 66 12.72 0.61 -11.28
N MET A 67 11.51 0.72 -10.69
CA MET A 67 10.89 -0.40 -9.99
C MET A 67 10.60 -1.57 -10.93
N THR A 68 10.12 -1.28 -12.14
CA THR A 68 9.88 -2.29 -13.19
C THR A 68 11.18 -2.96 -13.64
N ASP A 69 12.26 -2.19 -13.81
CA ASP A 69 13.59 -2.76 -14.09
C ASP A 69 14.07 -3.68 -12.97
N ILE A 70 13.86 -3.29 -11.71
CA ILE A 70 14.20 -4.13 -10.54
C ILE A 70 13.37 -5.42 -10.52
N TYR A 71 12.07 -5.33 -10.80
CA TYR A 71 11.18 -6.48 -10.92
C TYR A 71 11.68 -7.47 -11.99
N ASN A 72 11.92 -6.97 -13.19
CA ASN A 72 12.39 -7.78 -14.31
C ASN A 72 13.75 -8.43 -14.03
N ASP A 73 14.69 -7.67 -13.46
CA ASP A 73 16.02 -8.18 -13.12
C ASP A 73 15.96 -9.25 -12.02
N CYS A 74 15.11 -9.04 -10.98
CA CYS A 74 15.04 -9.94 -9.82
C CYS A 74 14.35 -11.26 -10.15
N TYR A 75 13.26 -11.22 -10.92
CA TYR A 75 12.43 -12.39 -11.16
C TYR A 75 12.64 -13.04 -12.53
N GLY A 76 13.53 -12.49 -13.36
CA GLY A 76 14.00 -13.13 -14.60
C GLY A 76 12.90 -13.28 -15.65
N GLU A 77 11.87 -12.50 -15.60
CA GLU A 77 10.86 -12.48 -16.66
C GLU A 77 11.51 -11.86 -17.89
N ALA A 78 11.87 -12.73 -18.84
CA ALA A 78 12.51 -12.33 -20.09
C ALA A 78 11.64 -11.25 -20.75
N LYS A 79 12.24 -10.11 -21.05
CA LYS A 79 11.61 -9.05 -21.82
C LYS A 79 11.15 -9.65 -23.15
N ASN A 80 9.85 -9.93 -23.26
CA ASN A 80 9.26 -10.21 -24.56
C ASN A 80 9.05 -8.85 -25.25
N PRO A 81 9.82 -8.52 -26.31
CA PRO A 81 9.75 -7.21 -26.95
C PRO A 81 8.39 -6.94 -27.63
N GLU A 82 7.56 -7.96 -27.79
CA GLU A 82 6.22 -7.86 -28.37
C GLU A 82 5.13 -7.54 -27.34
N ILE A 83 5.42 -7.74 -26.04
CA ILE A 83 4.50 -7.42 -24.96
C ILE A 83 4.85 -6.02 -24.46
N LYS A 84 3.88 -5.10 -24.53
CA LYS A 84 4.00 -3.78 -23.93
C LYS A 84 4.31 -3.96 -22.45
N GLU A 85 5.49 -3.52 -22.01
CA GLU A 85 5.96 -3.68 -20.64
C GLU A 85 4.93 -3.06 -19.69
N GLU A 86 4.23 -3.88 -18.91
CA GLU A 86 3.32 -3.39 -17.88
C GLU A 86 4.18 -2.87 -16.74
N LEU A 87 4.03 -1.58 -16.43
CA LEU A 87 4.80 -0.96 -15.36
C LEU A 87 4.30 -1.46 -14.00
N VAL A 88 5.23 -1.66 -13.07
CA VAL A 88 4.90 -1.90 -11.67
C VAL A 88 4.10 -0.71 -11.16
N HIS A 89 2.91 -0.96 -10.58
CA HIS A 89 2.13 0.06 -9.90
C HIS A 89 2.75 0.41 -8.55
N TYR A 90 2.62 1.66 -8.12
CA TYR A 90 3.03 2.07 -6.78
C TYR A 90 1.86 1.96 -5.82
N TYR A 91 1.95 1.01 -4.91
CA TYR A 91 0.97 0.83 -3.83
C TYR A 91 1.44 1.52 -2.57
N GLY A 92 0.62 2.46 -2.08
CA GLY A 92 0.91 3.17 -0.85
C GLY A 92 0.88 2.22 0.35
N GLY A 93 1.94 2.29 1.18
CA GLY A 93 2.05 1.48 2.40
C GLY A 93 1.09 1.87 3.52
N GLU A 94 0.40 2.99 3.35
CA GLU A 94 -0.51 3.56 4.34
C GLU A 94 -1.84 2.83 4.50
N PHE A 95 -2.22 1.98 3.53
CA PHE A 95 -3.49 1.24 3.60
C PHE A 95 -3.41 -0.03 2.75
N ILE A 96 -3.40 -1.17 3.42
CA ILE A 96 -3.19 -2.48 2.81
C ILE A 96 -4.16 -3.47 3.45
N SER A 97 -5.04 -4.09 2.68
CA SER A 97 -5.89 -5.18 3.15
C SER A 97 -5.55 -6.48 2.42
N LEU A 98 -5.27 -7.55 3.17
CA LEU A 98 -4.76 -8.82 2.66
C LEU A 98 -5.52 -10.00 3.26
N ARG A 99 -5.77 -11.03 2.46
CA ARG A 99 -6.25 -12.32 2.93
C ARG A 99 -5.07 -13.15 3.47
N GLY A 100 -5.32 -14.05 4.42
CA GLY A 100 -4.27 -14.78 5.13
C GLY A 100 -3.38 -15.64 4.23
N ASP A 101 -3.93 -16.29 3.21
CA ASP A 101 -3.13 -17.04 2.22
C ASP A 101 -2.23 -16.12 1.39
N VAL A 102 -2.66 -14.90 1.11
CA VAL A 102 -1.84 -13.88 0.40
C VAL A 102 -0.72 -13.36 1.30
N VAL A 103 -0.97 -13.21 2.61
CA VAL A 103 0.08 -12.86 3.57
C VAL A 103 1.20 -13.89 3.55
N ALA A 104 0.88 -15.20 3.51
CA ALA A 104 1.86 -16.27 3.41
C ALA A 104 2.66 -16.19 2.09
N GLN A 105 1.99 -15.96 0.95
CA GLN A 105 2.64 -15.81 -0.35
C GLN A 105 3.61 -14.61 -0.39
N ILE A 106 3.22 -13.47 0.20
CA ILE A 106 4.11 -12.29 0.30
C ILE A 106 5.35 -12.63 1.14
N ASN A 107 5.18 -13.30 2.29
CA ASN A 107 6.29 -13.68 3.15
C ASN A 107 7.24 -14.68 2.49
N GLU A 108 6.75 -15.55 1.62
CA GLU A 108 7.57 -16.47 0.81
C GLU A 108 8.37 -15.72 -0.27
N ALA A 109 7.74 -14.77 -0.95
CA ALA A 109 8.36 -14.05 -2.07
C ALA A 109 9.37 -12.97 -1.60
N TYR A 110 9.15 -12.37 -0.46
CA TYR A 110 9.92 -11.22 0.04
C TYR A 110 11.43 -11.45 0.18
N PRO A 111 11.92 -12.58 0.75
CA PRO A 111 13.36 -12.76 1.00
C PRO A 111 14.23 -12.68 -0.26
N ALA A 112 13.74 -13.18 -1.39
CA ALA A 112 14.47 -13.11 -2.65
C ALA A 112 14.66 -11.65 -3.11
N LEU A 113 13.59 -10.86 -3.08
CA LEU A 113 13.64 -9.44 -3.42
C LEU A 113 14.51 -8.65 -2.45
N TRP A 114 14.44 -8.97 -1.15
CA TRP A 114 15.26 -8.33 -0.12
C TRP A 114 16.74 -8.54 -0.39
N ASN A 115 17.17 -9.79 -0.61
CA ASN A 115 18.57 -10.12 -0.88
C ASN A 115 19.05 -9.43 -2.17
N TYR A 116 18.26 -9.47 -3.22
CA TYR A 116 18.57 -8.76 -4.47
C TYR A 116 18.70 -7.24 -4.25
N ASN A 117 17.82 -6.64 -3.44
CA ASN A 117 17.91 -5.22 -3.12
C ASN A 117 19.18 -4.86 -2.33
N LEU A 118 19.66 -5.74 -1.45
CA LEU A 118 20.93 -5.57 -0.74
C LEU A 118 22.14 -5.65 -1.70
N GLU A 119 22.11 -6.55 -2.68
CA GLU A 119 23.13 -6.62 -3.73
C GLU A 119 23.19 -5.34 -4.56
N ARG A 120 22.03 -4.79 -4.93
CA ARG A 120 21.94 -3.50 -5.63
C ARG A 120 22.49 -2.36 -4.78
N PHE A 121 22.19 -2.34 -3.48
CA PHE A 121 22.72 -1.38 -2.54
C PHE A 121 24.26 -1.45 -2.47
N ALA A 122 24.81 -2.66 -2.32
CA ALA A 122 26.25 -2.89 -2.27
C ALA A 122 26.96 -2.47 -3.58
N ALA A 123 26.27 -2.63 -4.71
CA ALA A 123 26.77 -2.23 -6.03
C ALA A 123 26.52 -0.73 -6.37
N ASN A 124 26.01 0.06 -5.43
CA ASN A 124 25.62 1.46 -5.64
C ASN A 124 24.68 1.67 -6.85
N ARG A 125 23.74 0.75 -7.04
CA ARG A 125 22.71 0.80 -8.08
C ARG A 125 21.38 1.35 -7.52
N PRO A 126 20.45 1.87 -8.38
CA PRO A 126 19.09 2.19 -7.95
C PRO A 126 18.47 0.99 -7.23
N LYS A 127 17.78 1.25 -6.12
CA LYS A 127 17.24 0.21 -5.23
C LYS A 127 15.90 0.63 -4.65
N LEU A 128 15.15 -0.31 -4.13
CA LEU A 128 13.93 -0.03 -3.39
C LEU A 128 14.27 0.61 -2.04
N ASN A 129 13.65 1.75 -1.74
CA ASN A 129 14.03 2.59 -0.60
C ASN A 129 13.09 2.48 0.60
N GLU A 130 11.90 1.90 0.38
CA GLU A 130 10.86 1.78 1.40
C GLU A 130 9.99 0.54 1.19
N GLU A 131 9.19 0.21 2.19
CA GLU A 131 8.31 -0.97 2.18
C GLU A 131 7.24 -0.92 1.09
N ALA A 132 6.72 0.27 0.74
CA ALA A 132 5.74 0.45 -0.32
C ALA A 132 6.31 0.04 -1.70
N HIS A 133 7.58 0.32 -1.98
CA HIS A 133 8.24 -0.15 -3.19
C HIS A 133 8.35 -1.68 -3.23
N PHE A 134 8.69 -2.31 -2.09
CA PHE A 134 8.73 -3.77 -2.00
C PHE A 134 7.36 -4.39 -2.20
N LEU A 135 6.33 -3.86 -1.51
CA LEU A 135 4.96 -4.31 -1.69
C LEU A 135 4.54 -4.25 -3.15
N SER A 136 4.84 -3.16 -3.83
CA SER A 136 4.50 -2.93 -5.24
C SER A 136 5.12 -3.99 -6.15
N VAL A 137 6.41 -4.27 -5.97
CA VAL A 137 7.13 -5.30 -6.75
C VAL A 137 6.61 -6.70 -6.43
N VAL A 138 6.39 -7.03 -5.15
CA VAL A 138 5.87 -8.34 -4.75
C VAL A 138 4.42 -8.53 -5.21
N ALA A 139 3.58 -7.49 -5.12
CA ALA A 139 2.19 -7.55 -5.61
C ALA A 139 2.12 -7.85 -7.11
N THR A 140 3.02 -7.25 -7.90
CA THR A 140 3.17 -7.55 -9.33
C THR A 140 3.58 -9.00 -9.54
N LYS A 141 4.58 -9.49 -8.80
CA LYS A 141 5.07 -10.88 -8.88
C LYS A 141 4.00 -11.92 -8.58
N LEU A 142 3.16 -11.64 -7.60
CA LEU A 142 2.10 -12.54 -7.15
C LEU A 142 0.78 -12.35 -7.91
N HIS A 143 0.71 -11.43 -8.87
CA HIS A 143 -0.50 -11.07 -9.60
C HIS A 143 -1.69 -10.68 -8.69
N ILE A 144 -1.39 -10.07 -7.54
CA ILE A 144 -2.37 -9.57 -6.57
C ILE A 144 -2.58 -8.06 -6.68
N HIS A 145 -2.02 -7.44 -7.70
CA HIS A 145 -2.13 -6.01 -7.99
C HIS A 145 -3.58 -5.63 -8.34
N ASN A 146 -4.10 -4.62 -7.68
CA ASN A 146 -5.43 -4.05 -7.93
C ASN A 146 -5.53 -2.65 -7.29
N ASN A 147 -6.62 -1.96 -7.54
CA ASN A 147 -6.92 -0.65 -6.96
C ASN A 147 -8.23 -0.65 -6.14
N ILE A 148 -8.59 -1.81 -5.60
CA ILE A 148 -9.86 -1.98 -4.87
C ILE A 148 -9.93 -1.03 -3.68
N ALA A 149 -8.82 -0.83 -2.95
CA ALA A 149 -8.81 0.05 -1.79
C ALA A 149 -9.12 1.51 -2.15
N ASN A 150 -8.88 1.96 -3.39
CA ASN A 150 -9.19 3.33 -3.81
C ASN A 150 -10.69 3.68 -3.74
N GLN A 151 -11.57 2.68 -3.65
CA GLN A 151 -13.00 2.87 -3.43
C GLN A 151 -13.34 3.20 -1.98
N TYR A 152 -12.42 2.91 -1.05
CA TYR A 152 -12.63 3.00 0.39
C TYR A 152 -11.78 4.07 1.06
N VAL A 153 -10.59 4.33 0.53
CA VAL A 153 -9.62 5.25 1.12
C VAL A 153 -9.08 6.22 0.07
N LYS A 154 -8.80 7.43 0.50
CA LYS A 154 -8.06 8.44 -0.28
C LYS A 154 -7.10 9.19 0.61
N ARG A 155 -5.92 9.50 0.07
CA ARG A 155 -4.95 10.39 0.71
C ARG A 155 -5.42 11.83 0.55
N LEU A 156 -5.92 12.40 1.65
CA LEU A 156 -6.48 13.76 1.70
C LEU A 156 -5.41 14.74 2.20
N TRP A 157 -4.81 15.45 1.28
CA TRP A 157 -3.94 16.55 1.62
C TRP A 157 -4.78 17.79 1.91
N THR A 158 -4.73 18.26 3.17
CA THR A 158 -5.44 19.46 3.63
C THR A 158 -4.55 20.71 3.64
N TYR A 159 -3.31 20.58 3.12
CA TYR A 159 -2.40 21.71 3.00
C TYR A 159 -2.87 22.69 1.92
N PRO A 160 -2.98 23.99 2.20
CA PRO A 160 -3.61 24.94 1.26
C PRO A 160 -3.01 24.98 -0.15
N LYS A 161 -1.70 24.67 -0.31
CA LYS A 161 -1.04 24.66 -1.62
C LYS A 161 -1.25 23.39 -2.44
N TYR A 162 -1.67 22.29 -1.79
CA TYR A 162 -1.91 20.99 -2.45
C TYR A 162 -3.14 20.29 -1.86
N ASN A 163 -4.21 21.04 -1.73
CA ASN A 163 -5.44 20.46 -1.23
C ASN A 163 -6.00 19.47 -2.25
N THR A 164 -6.19 18.22 -1.85
CA THR A 164 -6.77 17.15 -2.67
C THR A 164 -8.17 16.77 -2.21
N VAL A 165 -8.74 17.50 -1.23
CA VAL A 165 -10.10 17.24 -0.75
C VAL A 165 -11.11 17.69 -1.80
N GLU A 166 -12.04 16.79 -2.13
CA GLU A 166 -13.08 17.00 -3.14
C GLU A 166 -14.45 16.70 -2.57
N LYS A 167 -15.48 17.23 -3.25
CA LYS A 167 -16.87 16.87 -2.93
C LYS A 167 -17.09 15.38 -3.20
N GLY A 168 -17.61 14.67 -2.22
CA GLY A 168 -17.82 13.22 -2.28
C GLY A 168 -16.84 12.44 -1.41
N ASP A 169 -15.69 13.01 -1.00
CA ASP A 169 -14.73 12.35 -0.12
C ASP A 169 -15.35 11.99 1.25
N GLU A 170 -16.42 12.66 1.64
CA GLU A 170 -17.22 12.34 2.83
C GLU A 170 -17.93 10.97 2.74
N GLN A 171 -18.00 10.38 1.55
CA GLN A 171 -18.57 9.05 1.34
C GLN A 171 -17.52 7.93 1.54
N LEU A 172 -16.24 8.25 1.56
CA LEU A 172 -15.18 7.27 1.76
C LEU A 172 -15.25 6.65 3.16
N ALA A 173 -14.92 5.36 3.24
CA ALA A 173 -14.90 4.65 4.51
C ALA A 173 -13.69 5.02 5.38
N VAL A 174 -12.58 5.43 4.75
CA VAL A 174 -11.36 5.82 5.43
C VAL A 174 -10.79 7.10 4.82
N TRP A 175 -10.40 8.01 5.69
CA TRP A 175 -9.62 9.20 5.33
C TRP A 175 -8.18 9.02 5.79
N HIS A 176 -7.24 9.05 4.88
CA HIS A 176 -5.83 9.16 5.22
C HIS A 176 -5.43 10.63 5.23
N LEU A 177 -4.99 11.14 6.38
CA LEU A 177 -4.81 12.56 6.67
C LEU A 177 -3.34 12.90 7.02
N PRO A 178 -2.38 12.78 6.08
CA PRO A 178 -0.95 12.89 6.38
C PRO A 178 -0.53 14.27 6.89
N TYR A 179 -1.23 15.33 6.51
CA TYR A 179 -0.93 16.69 6.97
C TYR A 179 -1.46 16.97 8.39
N GLU A 180 -2.48 16.23 8.83
CA GLU A 180 -3.18 16.47 10.10
C GLU A 180 -2.58 15.74 11.30
N LYS A 181 -1.51 14.98 11.13
CA LYS A 181 -0.84 14.17 12.18
C LYS A 181 -0.59 14.93 13.47
N LYS A 182 -0.22 16.22 13.40
CA LYS A 182 0.22 16.98 14.57
C LYS A 182 -0.91 17.71 15.31
N ARG A 183 -1.93 18.17 14.60
CA ARG A 183 -2.95 19.04 15.18
C ARG A 183 -4.38 18.60 14.83
N GLY A 184 -4.67 18.36 13.58
CA GLY A 184 -6.02 18.05 13.12
C GLY A 184 -6.59 16.80 13.76
N LEU A 185 -5.82 15.70 13.76
CA LEU A 185 -6.24 14.45 14.40
C LEU A 185 -6.48 14.60 15.90
N TYR A 186 -5.66 15.40 16.60
CA TYR A 186 -5.89 15.68 18.01
C TYR A 186 -7.18 16.47 18.25
N LEU A 187 -7.49 17.43 17.38
CA LEU A 187 -8.74 18.20 17.47
C LEU A 187 -9.95 17.32 17.15
N LEU A 188 -9.86 16.48 16.15
CA LEU A 188 -10.86 15.47 15.82
C LEU A 188 -11.09 14.52 17.02
N TYR A 189 -10.03 13.96 17.58
CA TYR A 189 -10.11 13.10 18.76
C TYR A 189 -10.86 13.80 19.92
N LYS A 190 -10.51 15.06 20.23
CA LYS A 190 -11.23 15.84 21.25
C LYS A 190 -12.70 16.03 20.90
N HIS A 191 -13.00 16.27 19.63
CA HIS A 191 -14.39 16.40 19.20
C HIS A 191 -15.16 15.10 19.46
N PHE A 192 -14.62 13.95 19.04
CA PHE A 192 -15.22 12.63 19.26
C PHE A 192 -15.45 12.32 20.74
N VAL A 193 -14.45 12.56 21.59
CA VAL A 193 -14.58 12.30 23.03
C VAL A 193 -15.70 13.14 23.67
N ASN A 194 -15.90 14.36 23.19
CA ASN A 194 -16.93 15.25 23.72
C ASN A 194 -18.31 15.09 23.06
N HIS A 195 -18.35 14.45 21.88
CA HIS A 195 -19.57 14.23 21.09
C HIS A 195 -19.55 12.79 20.54
N PRO A 196 -19.76 11.77 21.42
CA PRO A 196 -19.59 10.36 21.04
C PRO A 196 -20.67 9.81 20.10
N ALA A 197 -21.72 10.55 19.82
CA ALA A 197 -22.72 10.17 18.83
C ALA A 197 -22.38 10.84 17.50
N PHE A 198 -22.04 10.00 16.49
CA PHE A 198 -22.14 10.37 15.10
C PHE A 198 -23.58 10.09 14.67
N ASP A 199 -24.38 11.12 14.62
CA ASP A 199 -25.67 11.08 13.94
C ASP A 199 -25.48 11.39 12.44
#